data_74a2878f0111d45d14c3328095d7433d
#
_entry.id   74a2878f0111d45d14c3328095d7433d
#
_cell.length_a   1.000
_cell.length_b   1.000
_cell.length_c   1.000
_cell.angle_alpha   90.00
_cell.angle_beta   90.00
_cell.angle_gamma   90.00
#
_symmetry.space_group_name_H-M   'P 1'
#
loop_
_entity.id
_entity.type
_entity.pdbx_description
1 polymer ?
#
loop_
_entity_poly.entity_id
_entity_poly.type
_entity_poly.pdbx_seq_one_letter_code
_entity_poly.pdbx_strand_id
1 'polypeptide(L)'
;TFINRDKSTIVKNIDTAIENENINFTPKVKSDVKEEIIKNVEKQAATDPKAKWVYDNYYNITNVEAYLTGNDTDTIEFVYNMNHGETDFISTPGESIKLNRKTPYYIQWDNRWAYLDLGDRNIGISGCGPTSVSMVLSRLKDDPNITPDIIAKDAKNYMTSEGIAWKFFSQEAQKYNYA
;
A
#
# COMPACT_ATOMS: atom_id res chain seq x y z
N THR A 1 -0.78 25.84 6.51
CA THR A 1 0.57 26.04 7.10
C THR A 1 1.32 24.75 6.84
N PHE A 2 2.18 24.70 5.81
CA PHE A 2 3.07 23.58 5.54
C PHE A 2 4.05 23.47 6.70
N ILE A 3 3.95 22.42 7.50
CA ILE A 3 4.96 22.08 8.49
C ILE A 3 6.15 21.55 7.70
N ASN A 4 7.17 22.37 7.58
CA ASN A 4 8.47 21.97 7.04
C ASN A 4 9.12 21.03 8.07
N ARG A 5 8.80 19.71 8.03
CA ARG A 5 9.48 18.73 8.87
C ARG A 5 10.90 18.58 8.32
N ASP A 6 11.87 18.81 9.16
CA ASP A 6 13.28 18.62 8.84
C ASP A 6 13.52 17.16 8.36
N LYS A 7 13.87 17.02 7.08
CA LYS A 7 14.14 15.71 6.45
C LYS A 7 15.20 14.91 7.22
N SER A 8 16.19 15.59 7.82
CA SER A 8 17.26 14.97 8.60
C SER A 8 16.75 14.31 9.88
N THR A 9 15.70 14.83 10.49
CA THR A 9 15.08 14.28 11.72
C THR A 9 14.26 13.03 11.41
N ILE A 10 13.57 13.00 10.25
CA ILE A 10 12.79 11.82 9.82
C ILE A 10 13.73 10.65 9.55
N VAL A 11 14.83 10.89 8.84
CA VAL A 11 15.83 9.84 8.51
C VAL A 11 16.55 9.33 9.75
N LYS A 12 16.95 10.21 10.66
CA LYS A 12 17.57 9.80 11.94
C LYS A 12 16.65 8.95 12.80
N ASN A 13 15.37 9.28 12.85
CA ASN A 13 14.39 8.49 13.60
C ASN A 13 14.14 7.11 12.96
N ILE A 14 14.29 7.00 11.64
CA ILE A 14 14.23 5.73 10.92
C ILE A 14 15.45 4.86 11.23
N ASP A 15 16.65 5.43 11.26
CA ASP A 15 17.89 4.67 11.50
C ASP A 15 17.99 4.11 12.94
N THR A 16 17.56 4.87 13.94
CA THR A 16 17.68 4.45 15.36
C THR A 16 16.74 3.32 15.77
N ALA A 17 15.63 3.13 15.08
CA ALA A 17 14.66 2.11 15.46
C ALA A 17 14.96 0.72 14.90
N ILE A 18 15.73 0.63 13.81
CA ILE A 18 16.12 -0.67 13.22
C ILE A 18 17.12 -1.42 14.08
N GLU A 19 17.96 -0.73 14.85
CA GLU A 19 18.95 -1.37 15.71
C GLU A 19 18.30 -2.22 16.82
N ASN A 20 17.02 -2.05 17.09
CA ASN A 20 16.32 -2.67 18.22
C ASN A 20 15.17 -3.63 17.84
N GLU A 21 14.84 -3.82 16.57
CA GLU A 21 13.75 -4.72 16.17
C GLU A 21 14.26 -6.00 15.51
N ASN A 22 14.20 -7.11 16.24
CA ASN A 22 14.12 -8.45 15.64
C ASN A 22 12.77 -8.62 14.96
N ILE A 23 12.68 -8.22 13.69
CA ILE A 23 11.46 -8.37 12.89
C ILE A 23 11.42 -9.82 12.40
N ASN A 24 10.74 -10.68 13.14
CA ASN A 24 10.34 -11.99 12.65
C ASN A 24 9.23 -11.80 11.61
N PHE A 25 9.62 -11.74 10.34
CA PHE A 25 8.66 -11.75 9.24
C PHE A 25 8.26 -13.20 8.93
N THR A 26 7.06 -13.58 9.34
CA THR A 26 6.46 -14.85 8.92
C THR A 26 5.47 -14.52 7.81
N PRO A 27 5.73 -14.97 6.55
CA PRO A 27 4.78 -14.79 5.47
C PRO A 27 3.44 -15.44 5.83
N LYS A 28 2.34 -14.69 5.72
CA LYS A 28 0.99 -15.26 5.85
C LYS A 28 0.74 -16.18 4.67
N VAL A 29 0.31 -17.40 4.92
CA VAL A 29 -0.20 -18.29 3.87
C VAL A 29 -1.52 -17.71 3.37
N LYS A 30 -1.61 -17.46 2.06
CA LYS A 30 -2.82 -16.91 1.42
C LYS A 30 -3.64 -18.06 0.84
N SER A 31 -4.96 -17.92 0.88
CA SER A 31 -5.90 -18.83 0.25
C SER A 31 -6.77 -18.06 -0.74
N ASP A 32 -7.16 -18.72 -1.83
CA ASP A 32 -8.17 -18.25 -2.79
C ASP A 32 -9.55 -18.86 -2.54
N VAL A 33 -9.68 -19.73 -1.53
CA VAL A 33 -10.93 -20.36 -1.12
C VAL A 33 -11.73 -19.39 -0.26
N LYS A 34 -12.77 -18.79 -0.85
CA LYS A 34 -13.60 -17.76 -0.18
C LYS A 34 -14.18 -18.21 1.16
N GLU A 35 -14.65 -19.46 1.24
CA GLU A 35 -15.25 -20.06 2.43
C GLU A 35 -14.27 -20.20 3.60
N GLU A 36 -12.97 -20.22 3.31
CA GLU A 36 -11.93 -20.25 4.34
C GLU A 36 -11.60 -18.85 4.83
N ILE A 37 -11.34 -17.93 3.87
CA ILE A 37 -10.83 -16.59 4.19
C ILE A 37 -11.91 -15.65 4.73
N ILE A 38 -13.19 -15.84 4.40
CA ILE A 38 -14.30 -15.06 4.97
C ILE A 38 -14.31 -15.10 6.50
N LYS A 39 -13.85 -16.18 7.11
CA LYS A 39 -13.77 -16.34 8.57
C LYS A 39 -12.86 -15.30 9.23
N ASN A 40 -11.89 -14.76 8.51
CA ASN A 40 -11.03 -13.70 9.01
C ASN A 40 -11.78 -12.36 9.09
N VAL A 41 -12.64 -12.09 8.09
CA VAL A 41 -13.50 -10.91 8.08
C VAL A 41 -14.58 -11.02 9.17
N GLU A 42 -15.18 -12.21 9.34
CA GLU A 42 -16.18 -12.49 10.36
C GLU A 42 -15.70 -12.14 11.78
N LYS A 43 -14.45 -12.49 12.10
CA LYS A 43 -13.87 -12.18 13.41
C LYS A 43 -13.84 -10.68 13.70
N GLN A 44 -13.54 -9.86 12.69
CA GLN A 44 -13.51 -8.41 12.86
C GLN A 44 -14.90 -7.78 12.78
N ALA A 45 -15.83 -8.39 12.04
CA ALA A 45 -17.21 -7.93 11.91
C ALA A 45 -17.94 -7.84 13.26
N ALA A 46 -17.47 -8.55 14.29
CA ALA A 46 -18.03 -8.48 15.64
C ALA A 46 -17.84 -7.11 16.32
N THR A 47 -16.80 -6.35 15.94
CA THR A 47 -16.42 -5.10 16.61
C THR A 47 -16.23 -3.92 15.66
N ASP A 48 -16.07 -4.16 14.35
CA ASP A 48 -15.83 -3.15 13.34
C ASP A 48 -17.02 -3.08 12.35
N PRO A 49 -17.74 -1.95 12.30
CA PRO A 49 -18.86 -1.76 11.37
C PRO A 49 -18.48 -1.88 9.89
N LYS A 50 -17.27 -1.47 9.52
CA LYS A 50 -16.77 -1.61 8.13
C LYS A 50 -16.53 -3.08 7.79
N ALA A 51 -15.93 -3.82 8.72
CA ALA A 51 -15.76 -5.27 8.57
C ALA A 51 -17.10 -6.00 8.51
N LYS A 52 -18.09 -5.56 9.30
CA LYS A 52 -19.44 -6.12 9.24
C LYS A 52 -20.07 -5.91 7.86
N TRP A 53 -19.96 -4.71 7.30
CA TRP A 53 -20.47 -4.47 5.96
C TRP A 53 -19.78 -5.35 4.91
N VAL A 54 -18.45 -5.47 4.97
CA VAL A 54 -17.68 -6.36 4.06
C VAL A 54 -18.13 -7.81 4.21
N TYR A 55 -18.32 -8.28 5.44
CA TYR A 55 -18.80 -9.64 5.72
C TYR A 55 -20.20 -9.87 5.13
N ASP A 56 -21.13 -8.97 5.37
CA ASP A 56 -22.52 -9.05 4.88
C ASP A 56 -22.59 -9.01 3.35
N ASN A 57 -21.62 -8.39 2.69
CA ASN A 57 -21.54 -8.24 1.24
C ASN A 57 -20.45 -9.11 0.57
N TYR A 58 -19.84 -10.02 1.29
CA TYR A 58 -18.62 -10.75 0.87
C TYR A 58 -18.75 -11.45 -0.48
N TYR A 59 -19.92 -11.95 -0.80
CA TYR A 59 -20.22 -12.61 -2.07
C TYR A 59 -20.73 -11.67 -3.17
N ASN A 60 -20.99 -10.41 -2.83
CA ASN A 60 -21.46 -9.37 -3.76
C ASN A 60 -20.32 -8.46 -4.23
N ILE A 61 -19.27 -8.27 -3.42
CA ILE A 61 -18.06 -7.55 -3.84
C ILE A 61 -17.25 -8.36 -4.84
N THR A 62 -16.31 -7.72 -5.54
CA THR A 62 -15.49 -8.40 -6.55
C THR A 62 -14.61 -9.49 -5.93
N ASN A 63 -14.20 -10.47 -6.75
CA ASN A 63 -13.31 -11.54 -6.30
C ASN A 63 -11.99 -11.00 -5.72
N VAL A 64 -11.47 -9.90 -6.31
CA VAL A 64 -10.24 -9.26 -5.83
C VAL A 64 -10.45 -8.66 -4.46
N GLU A 65 -11.55 -7.94 -4.23
CA GLU A 65 -11.88 -7.33 -2.93
C GLU A 65 -12.09 -8.40 -1.86
N ALA A 66 -12.81 -9.47 -2.17
CA ALA A 66 -13.00 -10.60 -1.26
C ALA A 66 -11.66 -11.28 -0.92
N TYR A 67 -10.80 -11.49 -1.92
CA TYR A 67 -9.46 -12.06 -1.72
C TYR A 67 -8.59 -11.16 -0.84
N LEU A 68 -8.59 -9.84 -1.09
CA LEU A 68 -7.82 -8.88 -0.30
C LEU A 68 -8.28 -8.91 1.16
N THR A 69 -9.57 -8.67 1.42
CA THR A 69 -10.11 -8.54 2.79
C THR A 69 -10.03 -9.84 3.58
N GLY A 70 -10.21 -10.99 2.92
CA GLY A 70 -10.12 -12.29 3.57
C GLY A 70 -8.69 -12.71 3.92
N ASN A 71 -7.70 -12.36 3.08
CA ASN A 71 -6.30 -12.67 3.33
C ASN A 71 -5.57 -11.63 4.19
N ASP A 72 -6.00 -10.37 4.11
CA ASP A 72 -5.43 -9.28 4.89
C ASP A 72 -6.52 -8.33 5.34
N THR A 73 -6.96 -8.49 6.58
CA THR A 73 -8.06 -7.71 7.16
C THR A 73 -7.73 -6.22 7.29
N ASP A 74 -6.47 -5.82 7.21
CA ASP A 74 -6.08 -4.40 7.16
C ASP A 74 -6.56 -3.71 5.88
N THR A 75 -6.95 -4.48 4.84
CA THR A 75 -7.55 -3.95 3.61
C THR A 75 -9.06 -3.69 3.70
N ILE A 76 -9.71 -4.03 4.80
CA ILE A 76 -11.17 -3.89 4.99
C ILE A 76 -11.62 -2.44 4.81
N GLU A 77 -10.94 -1.50 5.45
CA GLU A 77 -11.27 -0.08 5.34
C GLU A 77 -11.14 0.41 3.88
N PHE A 78 -10.08 0.03 3.20
CA PHE A 78 -9.87 0.36 1.79
C PHE A 78 -11.03 -0.15 0.91
N VAL A 79 -11.41 -1.41 1.05
CA VAL A 79 -12.50 -2.01 0.27
C VAL A 79 -13.85 -1.37 0.62
N TYR A 80 -14.12 -1.14 1.91
CA TYR A 80 -15.33 -0.46 2.36
C TYR A 80 -15.44 0.93 1.72
N ASN A 81 -14.39 1.74 1.84
CA ASN A 81 -14.36 3.11 1.33
C ASN A 81 -14.55 3.16 -0.19
N MET A 82 -13.91 2.26 -0.95
CA MET A 82 -14.12 2.16 -2.40
C MET A 82 -15.60 1.94 -2.76
N ASN A 83 -16.26 1.02 -2.05
CA ASN A 83 -17.65 0.67 -2.32
C ASN A 83 -18.64 1.76 -1.87
N HIS A 84 -18.21 2.70 -1.03
CA HIS A 84 -19.02 3.82 -0.54
C HIS A 84 -18.66 5.17 -1.21
N GLY A 85 -17.67 5.19 -2.12
CA GLY A 85 -17.19 6.41 -2.73
C GLY A 85 -16.44 7.34 -1.77
N GLU A 86 -15.99 6.83 -0.63
CA GLU A 86 -15.18 7.55 0.36
C GLU A 86 -13.70 7.49 -0.04
N THR A 87 -13.33 8.12 -1.15
CA THR A 87 -12.01 7.98 -1.77
C THR A 87 -11.20 9.28 -1.83
N ASP A 88 -11.71 10.34 -1.24
CA ASP A 88 -11.15 11.69 -1.33
C ASP A 88 -10.23 11.99 -0.15
N PHE A 89 -9.04 11.41 -0.17
CA PHE A 89 -8.02 11.57 0.87
C PHE A 89 -6.86 12.43 0.39
N ILE A 90 -6.40 13.33 1.25
CA ILE A 90 -5.24 14.18 0.98
C ILE A 90 -3.95 13.37 1.20
N SER A 91 -3.13 13.25 0.15
CA SER A 91 -1.79 12.68 0.28
C SER A 91 -0.89 13.59 1.12
N THR A 92 -0.16 12.99 2.05
CA THR A 92 0.87 13.69 2.84
C THR A 92 2.25 13.14 2.44
N PRO A 93 2.94 13.77 1.47
CA PRO A 93 4.25 13.31 1.03
C PRO A 93 5.24 13.19 2.18
N GLY A 94 6.06 12.14 2.17
CA GLY A 94 7.09 11.91 3.17
C GLY A 94 6.61 11.31 4.49
N GLU A 95 5.31 11.05 4.64
CA GLU A 95 4.80 10.38 5.83
C GLU A 95 4.85 8.86 5.63
N SER A 96 5.78 8.20 6.30
CA SER A 96 5.77 6.73 6.41
C SER A 96 4.85 6.30 7.55
N ILE A 97 4.32 5.09 7.47
CA ILE A 97 3.66 4.48 8.61
C ILE A 97 4.70 4.31 9.71
N LYS A 98 4.29 4.57 10.96
CA LYS A 98 5.11 4.68 12.18
C LYS A 98 5.88 3.39 12.54
N LEU A 99 6.69 2.85 11.64
CA LEU A 99 7.49 1.66 11.91
C LEU A 99 8.98 2.00 12.08
N ASN A 100 9.36 3.29 12.04
CA ASN A 100 10.73 3.76 12.24
C ASN A 100 11.76 2.82 11.57
N ARG A 101 11.63 2.59 10.29
CA ARG A 101 12.54 1.72 9.54
C ARG A 101 13.49 2.55 8.69
N LYS A 102 14.67 2.01 8.49
CA LYS A 102 15.71 2.58 7.60
C LYS A 102 15.19 2.77 6.17
N THR A 103 14.38 1.80 5.69
CA THR A 103 13.59 1.92 4.48
C THR A 103 12.18 2.32 4.90
N PRO A 104 11.60 3.40 4.38
CA PRO A 104 10.21 3.74 4.66
C PRO A 104 9.30 2.56 4.37
N TYR A 105 8.27 2.40 5.18
CA TYR A 105 7.28 1.36 4.97
C TYR A 105 6.00 2.01 4.45
N TYR A 106 5.74 1.85 3.17
CA TYR A 106 4.52 2.30 2.53
C TYR A 106 3.58 1.12 2.33
N ILE A 107 2.35 1.25 2.82
CA ILE A 107 1.30 0.26 2.57
C ILE A 107 0.59 0.61 1.27
N GLN A 108 0.39 -0.38 0.41
CA GLN A 108 -0.23 -0.21 -0.90
C GLN A 108 -1.65 0.36 -0.82
N TRP A 109 -2.43 -0.06 0.19
CA TRP A 109 -3.81 0.40 0.44
C TRP A 109 -3.93 1.54 1.44
N ASP A 110 -2.86 2.29 1.68
CA ASP A 110 -2.92 3.51 2.48
C ASP A 110 -3.85 4.54 1.83
N ASN A 111 -4.77 5.09 2.62
CA ASN A 111 -5.78 6.05 2.18
C ASN A 111 -5.21 7.26 1.42
N ARG A 112 -3.95 7.61 1.64
CA ARG A 112 -3.28 8.74 0.99
C ARG A 112 -3.07 8.55 -0.51
N TRP A 113 -3.02 7.31 -0.99
CA TRP A 113 -2.76 7.01 -2.40
C TRP A 113 -3.53 5.83 -2.97
N ALA A 114 -4.10 4.96 -2.13
CA ALA A 114 -4.72 3.70 -2.56
C ALA A 114 -5.79 3.85 -3.65
N TYR A 115 -6.55 4.93 -3.60
CA TYR A 115 -7.68 5.17 -4.52
C TYR A 115 -7.28 5.85 -5.84
N LEU A 116 -6.02 6.31 -5.97
CA LEU A 116 -5.53 6.96 -7.18
C LEU A 116 -5.41 5.97 -8.34
N ASP A 117 -5.76 6.44 -9.54
CA ASP A 117 -5.79 5.63 -10.75
C ASP A 117 -4.41 5.07 -11.11
N LEU A 118 -4.39 3.79 -11.45
CA LEU A 118 -3.23 3.07 -11.97
C LEU A 118 -3.67 2.14 -13.12
N GLY A 119 -3.67 2.66 -14.34
CA GLY A 119 -4.22 1.97 -15.49
C GLY A 119 -5.77 1.92 -15.43
N ASP A 120 -6.33 0.74 -15.53
CA ASP A 120 -7.76 0.43 -15.40
C ASP A 120 -8.20 0.15 -13.95
N ARG A 121 -7.29 0.27 -13.01
CA ARG A 121 -7.48 -0.01 -11.58
C ARG A 121 -6.93 1.15 -10.75
N ASN A 122 -6.74 0.93 -9.47
CA ASN A 122 -6.11 1.88 -8.55
C ASN A 122 -4.84 1.30 -7.89
N ILE A 123 -4.11 2.15 -7.16
CA ILE A 123 -2.87 1.76 -6.48
C ILE A 123 -3.15 0.66 -5.45
N GLY A 124 -4.24 0.76 -4.69
CA GLY A 124 -4.60 -0.22 -3.66
C GLY A 124 -4.79 -1.63 -4.20
N ILE A 125 -5.28 -1.77 -5.44
CA ILE A 125 -5.47 -3.07 -6.10
C ILE A 125 -4.19 -3.54 -6.82
N SER A 126 -3.52 -2.65 -7.56
CA SER A 126 -2.49 -3.05 -8.53
C SER A 126 -1.13 -2.38 -8.29
N GLY A 127 -0.98 -1.60 -7.23
CA GLY A 127 0.18 -0.75 -6.97
C GLY A 127 1.37 -1.43 -6.28
N CYS A 128 1.46 -2.74 -6.21
CA CYS A 128 2.57 -3.43 -5.54
C CYS A 128 3.94 -3.01 -6.10
N GLY A 129 4.07 -2.90 -7.42
CA GLY A 129 5.30 -2.45 -8.08
C GLY A 129 5.70 -1.02 -7.70
N PRO A 130 4.85 -0.01 -7.98
CA PRO A 130 5.14 1.39 -7.59
C PRO A 130 5.37 1.55 -6.09
N THR A 131 4.62 0.86 -5.24
CA THR A 131 4.81 0.93 -3.78
C THR A 131 6.18 0.39 -3.36
N SER A 132 6.59 -0.75 -3.91
CA SER A 132 7.91 -1.33 -3.62
C SER A 132 9.04 -0.43 -4.13
N VAL A 133 8.92 0.10 -5.35
CA VAL A 133 9.93 1.00 -5.94
C VAL A 133 10.02 2.29 -5.13
N SER A 134 8.91 2.86 -4.67
CA SER A 134 8.93 4.06 -3.85
C SER A 134 9.68 3.86 -2.54
N MET A 135 9.50 2.73 -1.87
CA MET A 135 10.26 2.39 -0.65
C MET A 135 11.76 2.30 -0.92
N VAL A 136 12.16 1.60 -1.99
CA VAL A 136 13.57 1.45 -2.38
C VAL A 136 14.19 2.81 -2.73
N LEU A 137 13.54 3.58 -3.58
CA LEU A 137 14.05 4.89 -4.02
C LEU A 137 14.09 5.91 -2.89
N SER A 138 13.06 5.95 -2.03
CA SER A 138 13.07 6.78 -0.83
C SER A 138 14.30 6.48 0.04
N ARG A 139 14.65 5.22 0.19
CA ARG A 139 15.83 4.80 0.95
C ARG A 139 17.13 5.20 0.25
N LEU A 140 17.25 4.91 -1.04
CA LEU A 140 18.49 5.17 -1.80
C LEU A 140 18.77 6.66 -2.00
N LYS A 141 17.71 7.48 -2.15
CA LYS A 141 17.81 8.94 -2.31
C LYS A 141 17.78 9.70 -1.00
N ASP A 142 17.53 9.02 0.11
CA ASP A 142 17.29 9.65 1.40
C ASP A 142 16.19 10.72 1.32
N ASP A 143 15.13 10.40 0.54
CA ASP A 143 14.02 11.31 0.28
C ASP A 143 12.66 10.63 0.53
N PRO A 144 12.05 10.87 1.69
CA PRO A 144 10.76 10.28 2.04
C PRO A 144 9.58 10.86 1.23
N ASN A 145 9.81 11.83 0.35
CA ASN A 145 8.77 12.36 -0.54
C ASN A 145 8.60 11.52 -1.82
N ILE A 146 9.44 10.51 -2.04
CA ILE A 146 9.26 9.55 -3.13
C ILE A 146 8.22 8.52 -2.69
N THR A 147 6.96 8.91 -2.73
CA THR A 147 5.80 8.13 -2.27
C THR A 147 5.18 7.29 -3.40
N PRO A 148 4.35 6.29 -3.08
CA PRO A 148 3.70 5.44 -4.08
C PRO A 148 2.94 6.19 -5.15
N ASP A 149 2.26 7.30 -4.82
CA ASP A 149 1.52 8.13 -5.77
C ASP A 149 2.45 8.84 -6.77
N ILE A 150 3.66 9.20 -6.36
CA ILE A 150 4.67 9.80 -7.25
C ILE A 150 5.15 8.77 -8.27
N ILE A 151 5.50 7.57 -7.82
CA ILE A 151 6.00 6.50 -8.69
C ILE A 151 4.89 5.92 -9.56
N ALA A 152 3.65 5.87 -9.07
CA ALA A 152 2.50 5.38 -9.84
C ALA A 152 2.20 6.22 -11.09
N LYS A 153 2.55 7.52 -11.11
CA LYS A 153 2.41 8.37 -12.30
C LYS A 153 3.20 7.84 -13.49
N ASP A 154 4.41 7.35 -13.24
CA ASP A 154 5.25 6.74 -14.28
C ASP A 154 4.79 5.30 -14.56
N ALA A 155 4.47 4.53 -13.53
CA ALA A 155 4.00 3.16 -13.61
C ALA A 155 2.76 2.99 -14.49
N LYS A 156 1.89 3.99 -14.53
CA LYS A 156 0.64 3.99 -15.32
C LYS A 156 0.86 3.60 -16.79
N ASN A 157 1.97 4.02 -17.39
CA ASN A 157 2.31 3.74 -18.79
C ASN A 157 2.82 2.31 -19.03
N TYR A 158 3.06 1.55 -17.97
CA TYR A 158 3.60 0.19 -18.00
C TYR A 158 2.62 -0.86 -17.49
N MET A 159 1.37 -0.45 -17.22
CA MET A 159 0.34 -1.39 -16.79
C MET A 159 -0.09 -2.30 -17.92
N THR A 160 -0.28 -3.58 -17.61
CA THR A 160 -0.80 -4.62 -18.50
C THR A 160 -1.94 -5.37 -17.82
N SER A 161 -2.63 -6.26 -18.54
CA SER A 161 -3.66 -7.14 -17.96
C SER A 161 -3.12 -8.05 -16.83
N GLU A 162 -1.81 -8.35 -16.86
CA GLU A 162 -1.14 -9.23 -15.88
C GLU A 162 -0.46 -8.46 -14.75
N GLY A 163 -0.54 -7.13 -14.75
CA GLY A 163 0.11 -6.25 -13.78
C GLY A 163 1.09 -5.30 -14.44
N ILE A 164 2.15 -4.93 -13.73
CA ILE A 164 3.13 -3.98 -14.26
C ILE A 164 4.22 -4.68 -15.07
N ALA A 165 4.53 -4.16 -16.26
CA ALA A 165 5.59 -4.68 -17.12
C ALA A 165 6.98 -4.51 -16.47
N TRP A 166 7.85 -5.50 -16.58
CA TRP A 166 9.22 -5.47 -16.01
C TRP A 166 10.06 -4.28 -16.46
N LYS A 167 9.80 -3.77 -17.67
CA LYS A 167 10.46 -2.58 -18.21
C LYS A 167 10.31 -1.36 -17.31
N PHE A 168 9.22 -1.26 -16.54
CA PHE A 168 9.00 -0.18 -15.58
C PHE A 168 10.17 -0.06 -14.59
N PHE A 169 10.59 -1.16 -14.00
CA PHE A 169 11.63 -1.15 -12.95
C PHE A 169 12.98 -0.64 -13.50
N SER A 170 13.36 -1.03 -14.71
CA SER A 170 14.58 -0.55 -15.32
C SER A 170 14.48 0.93 -15.72
N GLN A 171 13.32 1.39 -16.18
CA GLN A 171 13.12 2.80 -16.52
C GLN A 171 13.16 3.70 -15.28
N GLU A 172 12.56 3.26 -14.18
CA GLU A 172 12.63 3.99 -12.90
C GLU A 172 14.07 4.02 -12.36
N ALA A 173 14.81 2.91 -12.43
CA ALA A 173 16.21 2.88 -12.04
C ALA A 173 17.02 3.91 -12.85
N GLN A 174 16.86 3.96 -14.17
CA GLN A 174 17.52 4.94 -15.04
C GLN A 174 17.13 6.39 -14.72
N LYS A 175 15.82 6.66 -14.53
CA LYS A 175 15.29 7.98 -14.18
C LYS A 175 15.93 8.54 -12.91
N TYR A 176 16.20 7.67 -11.96
CA TYR A 176 16.80 8.03 -10.67
C TYR A 176 18.32 7.81 -10.63
N ASN A 177 18.97 7.52 -11.76
CA ASN A 177 20.43 7.32 -11.94
C ASN A 177 21.00 6.11 -11.16
N TYR A 178 20.30 4.95 -11.24
CA TYR A 178 20.73 3.68 -10.66
C TYR A 178 20.90 2.55 -11.68
N ALA A 179 20.96 2.84 -12.97
CA ALA A 179 21.19 1.85 -14.03
C ALA A 179 22.23 2.35 -15.03
#